data_687c2a440b4c7683688cb688ddc8bf2f
#
_entry.id   687c2a440b4c7683688cb688ddc8bf2f
#
_cell.length_a   1.000
_cell.length_b   1.000
_cell.length_c   1.000
_cell.angle_alpha   90.00
_cell.angle_beta   90.00
_cell.angle_gamma   90.00
#
_symmetry.space_group_name_H-M   'P 1'
#
loop_
_entity.id
_entity.type
_entity.pdbx_description
1 polymer ?
#
loop_
_entity_poly.entity_id
_entity_poly.type
_entity_poly.pdbx_seq_one_letter_code
_entity_poly.pdbx_strand_id
1 'polypeptide(L)'
;MMAEIPSNVLEAEAFAEFFDGFSIGSNDLTQLALGLDRDSERVAHLFDERRETVRRLAAMLIEKAHAKGKKVGICGQAPSDYPEFAAFLVERGIDSLSLNPDASCARCGRWRRWKGGSGSGSFGVWHVLVPLESLFMYLAVLSLYA
;
A
#
# COMPACT_ATOMS: atom_id res chain seq x y z
N MET A 1 -1.57 -12.97 -3.46
CA MET A 1 -2.65 -13.16 -2.49
C MET A 1 -3.11 -11.81 -1.99
N MET A 2 -4.43 -11.61 -1.78
CA MET A 2 -4.96 -10.43 -1.07
C MET A 2 -4.85 -10.65 0.43
N ALA A 3 -4.21 -9.72 1.15
CA ALA A 3 -4.09 -9.73 2.59
C ALA A 3 -5.03 -8.65 3.17
N GLU A 4 -6.21 -9.07 3.57
CA GLU A 4 -7.30 -8.19 3.97
C GLU A 4 -7.97 -8.59 5.29
N ILE A 5 -7.48 -9.66 5.92
CA ILE A 5 -7.88 -10.07 7.26
C ILE A 5 -6.65 -10.23 8.16
N PRO A 6 -6.76 -9.99 9.47
CA PRO A 6 -5.62 -10.08 10.40
C PRO A 6 -4.90 -11.42 10.36
N SER A 7 -5.61 -12.54 10.16
CA SER A 7 -4.99 -13.87 10.06
C SER A 7 -4.03 -13.99 8.87
N ASN A 8 -4.31 -13.33 7.74
CA ASN A 8 -3.38 -13.31 6.61
C ASN A 8 -2.03 -12.67 6.97
N VAL A 9 -2.05 -11.70 7.87
CA VAL A 9 -0.84 -11.02 8.36
C VAL A 9 -0.12 -11.89 9.38
N LEU A 10 -0.87 -12.48 10.31
CA LEU A 10 -0.29 -13.31 11.37
C LEU A 10 0.38 -14.56 10.80
N GLU A 11 -0.24 -15.18 9.80
CA GLU A 11 0.22 -16.42 9.16
C GLU A 11 0.89 -16.18 7.80
N ALA A 12 1.37 -14.96 7.53
CA ALA A 12 1.94 -14.57 6.24
C ALA A 12 3.08 -15.49 5.77
N GLU A 13 3.87 -16.01 6.70
CA GLU A 13 4.97 -16.92 6.40
C GLU A 13 4.49 -18.26 5.83
N ALA A 14 3.39 -18.79 6.35
CA ALA A 14 2.76 -20.01 5.83
C ALA A 14 2.14 -19.76 4.43
N PHE A 15 1.45 -18.64 4.27
CA PHE A 15 0.90 -18.26 2.96
C PHE A 15 1.98 -17.99 1.92
N ALA A 16 3.14 -17.49 2.31
CA ALA A 16 4.26 -17.25 1.40
C ALA A 16 4.79 -18.53 0.73
N GLU A 17 4.50 -19.70 1.25
CA GLU A 17 4.86 -20.98 0.63
C GLU A 17 4.02 -21.26 -0.62
N PHE A 18 2.80 -20.72 -0.69
CA PHE A 18 1.83 -20.98 -1.74
C PHE A 18 1.66 -19.82 -2.73
N PHE A 19 2.02 -18.60 -2.35
CA PHE A 19 1.80 -17.39 -3.14
C PHE A 19 3.10 -16.67 -3.48
N ASP A 20 3.15 -16.04 -4.66
CA ASP A 20 4.32 -15.30 -5.13
C ASP A 20 4.45 -13.89 -4.54
N GLY A 21 3.39 -13.38 -3.91
CA GLY A 21 3.37 -12.07 -3.29
C GLY A 21 2.04 -11.74 -2.63
N PHE A 22 2.01 -10.57 -2.01
CA PHE A 22 0.86 -10.08 -1.25
C PHE A 22 0.41 -8.72 -1.76
N SER A 23 -0.90 -8.48 -1.67
CA SER A 23 -1.49 -7.16 -1.86
C SER A 23 -2.33 -6.84 -0.63
N ILE A 24 -2.02 -5.76 0.06
CA ILE A 24 -2.78 -5.31 1.24
C ILE A 24 -4.10 -4.72 0.77
N GLY A 25 -5.23 -5.31 1.18
CA GLY A 25 -6.56 -4.72 1.03
C GLY A 25 -6.84 -3.81 2.22
N SER A 26 -6.44 -2.52 2.15
CA SER A 26 -6.45 -1.64 3.31
C SER A 26 -7.85 -1.43 3.91
N ASN A 27 -8.87 -1.37 3.05
CA ASN A 27 -10.24 -1.13 3.50
C ASN A 27 -10.75 -2.30 4.36
N ASP A 28 -10.67 -3.52 3.83
CA ASP A 28 -11.17 -4.71 4.51
C ASP A 28 -10.29 -5.09 5.70
N LEU A 29 -8.97 -4.93 5.58
CA LEU A 29 -8.06 -5.12 6.70
C LEU A 29 -8.40 -4.16 7.86
N THR A 30 -8.72 -2.91 7.57
CA THR A 30 -9.13 -1.92 8.58
C THR A 30 -10.45 -2.32 9.23
N GLN A 31 -11.46 -2.65 8.41
CA GLN A 31 -12.77 -3.09 8.88
C GLN A 31 -12.66 -4.25 9.86
N LEU A 32 -11.93 -5.28 9.46
CA LEU A 32 -11.82 -6.52 10.24
C LEU A 32 -10.86 -6.38 11.43
N ALA A 33 -9.80 -5.58 11.30
CA ALA A 33 -8.89 -5.31 12.40
C ALA A 33 -9.54 -4.47 13.52
N LEU A 34 -10.45 -3.57 13.15
CA LEU A 34 -11.15 -2.72 14.12
C LEU A 34 -12.51 -3.30 14.54
N GLY A 35 -12.99 -4.37 13.88
CA GLY A 35 -14.32 -4.93 14.11
C GLY A 35 -15.45 -3.96 13.77
N LEU A 36 -15.26 -3.13 12.73
CA LEU A 36 -16.19 -2.10 12.32
C LEU A 36 -16.78 -2.44 10.95
N ASP A 37 -18.07 -2.17 10.78
CA ASP A 37 -18.71 -2.17 9.49
C ASP A 37 -18.66 -0.76 8.90
N ARG A 38 -17.85 -0.58 7.84
CA ARG A 38 -17.65 0.71 7.16
C ARG A 38 -18.93 1.26 6.51
N ASP A 39 -19.88 0.36 6.16
CA ASP A 39 -21.13 0.71 5.50
C ASP A 39 -22.24 1.08 6.52
N SER A 40 -21.98 0.87 7.80
CA SER A 40 -22.87 1.23 8.88
C SER A 40 -22.74 2.70 9.25
N GLU A 41 -23.76 3.51 8.99
CA GLU A 41 -23.79 4.95 9.33
C GLU A 41 -23.45 5.22 10.81
N ARG A 42 -23.78 4.28 11.70
CA ARG A 42 -23.55 4.42 13.14
C ARG A 42 -22.07 4.41 13.53
N VAL A 43 -21.25 3.65 12.83
CA VAL A 43 -19.84 3.42 13.19
C VAL A 43 -18.85 3.84 12.10
N ALA A 44 -19.32 4.26 10.92
CA ALA A 44 -18.47 4.70 9.82
C ALA A 44 -17.47 5.81 10.24
N HIS A 45 -17.87 6.69 11.14
CA HIS A 45 -17.01 7.76 11.66
C HIS A 45 -15.81 7.27 12.49
N LEU A 46 -15.83 6.01 12.93
CA LEU A 46 -14.73 5.36 13.66
C LEU A 46 -13.75 4.66 12.72
N PHE A 47 -14.15 4.48 11.46
CA PHE A 47 -13.32 3.85 10.43
C PHE A 47 -12.18 4.81 10.03
N ASP A 48 -10.96 4.43 10.33
CA ASP A 48 -9.78 5.21 9.98
C ASP A 48 -8.61 4.26 9.69
N GLU A 49 -8.21 4.19 8.44
CA GLU A 49 -7.11 3.36 7.97
C GLU A 49 -5.74 3.77 8.53
N ARG A 50 -5.62 5.00 9.10
CA ARG A 50 -4.41 5.50 9.74
C ARG A 50 -4.21 4.99 11.17
N ARG A 51 -5.17 4.26 11.72
CA ARG A 51 -5.07 3.70 13.08
C ARG A 51 -3.79 2.89 13.22
N GLU A 52 -3.17 3.02 14.38
CA GLU A 52 -1.91 2.34 14.71
C GLU A 52 -2.01 0.81 14.52
N THR A 53 -3.18 0.23 14.82
CA THR A 53 -3.44 -1.21 14.59
C THR A 53 -3.24 -1.58 13.12
N VAL A 54 -3.80 -0.80 12.19
CA VAL A 54 -3.71 -1.05 10.75
C VAL A 54 -2.26 -0.86 10.27
N ARG A 55 -1.59 0.20 10.73
CA ARG A 55 -0.19 0.45 10.44
C ARG A 55 0.72 -0.69 10.89
N ARG A 56 0.50 -1.21 12.10
CA ARG A 56 1.26 -2.36 12.61
C ARG A 56 1.03 -3.62 11.80
N LEU A 57 -0.21 -3.91 11.43
CA LEU A 57 -0.51 -5.06 10.59
C LEU A 57 0.16 -4.93 9.21
N ALA A 58 0.09 -3.76 8.58
CA ALA A 58 0.76 -3.53 7.31
C ALA A 58 2.29 -3.70 7.41
N ALA A 59 2.91 -3.11 8.45
CA ALA A 59 4.35 -3.24 8.68
C ALA A 59 4.77 -4.69 8.92
N MET A 60 4.00 -5.42 9.73
CA MET A 60 4.25 -6.83 10.03
C MET A 60 4.15 -7.71 8.77
N LEU A 61 3.17 -7.46 7.91
CA LEU A 61 3.04 -8.19 6.65
C LEU A 61 4.24 -7.95 5.73
N ILE A 62 4.67 -6.69 5.59
CA ILE A 62 5.84 -6.34 4.76
C ILE A 62 7.08 -7.06 5.27
N GLU A 63 7.33 -6.99 6.57
CA GLU A 63 8.49 -7.63 7.20
C GLU A 63 8.50 -9.15 6.98
N LYS A 64 7.39 -9.83 7.28
CA LYS A 64 7.27 -11.29 7.14
C LYS A 64 7.38 -11.74 5.69
N ALA A 65 6.74 -11.04 4.76
CA ALA A 65 6.79 -11.37 3.35
C ALA A 65 8.19 -11.18 2.78
N HIS A 66 8.87 -10.08 3.12
CA HIS A 66 10.25 -9.83 2.70
C HIS A 66 11.22 -10.86 3.29
N ALA A 67 11.02 -11.31 4.53
CA ALA A 67 11.80 -12.40 5.11
C ALA A 67 11.70 -13.71 4.31
N LYS A 68 10.61 -13.91 3.58
CA LYS A 68 10.39 -15.02 2.65
C LYS A 68 10.72 -14.68 1.18
N GLY A 69 11.31 -13.52 0.91
CA GLY A 69 11.65 -13.06 -0.43
C GLY A 69 10.44 -12.73 -1.31
N LYS A 70 9.27 -12.45 -0.70
CA LYS A 70 8.03 -12.15 -1.42
C LYS A 70 7.76 -10.66 -1.47
N LYS A 71 7.20 -10.19 -2.61
CA LYS A 71 6.83 -8.79 -2.80
C LYS A 71 5.51 -8.47 -2.15
N VAL A 72 5.38 -7.22 -1.69
CA VAL A 72 4.16 -6.68 -1.09
C VAL A 72 3.74 -5.40 -1.77
N GLY A 73 2.49 -5.37 -2.23
CA GLY A 73 1.84 -4.16 -2.69
C GLY A 73 0.68 -3.78 -1.78
N ILE A 74 0.07 -2.64 -2.06
CA ILE A 74 -1.19 -2.23 -1.45
C ILE A 74 -2.16 -1.80 -2.53
N CYS A 75 -3.39 -2.26 -2.42
CA CYS A 75 -4.55 -1.77 -3.13
C CYS A 75 -5.57 -1.27 -2.09
N GLY A 76 -6.34 -0.29 -2.44
CA GLY A 76 -7.25 0.40 -1.54
C GLY A 76 -7.03 1.90 -1.60
N GLN A 77 -7.83 2.64 -0.87
CA GLN A 77 -7.86 4.10 -0.97
C GLN A 77 -6.86 4.79 -0.05
N ALA A 78 -6.47 4.15 1.04
CA ALA A 78 -5.62 4.76 2.07
C ALA A 78 -4.36 5.48 1.54
N PRO A 79 -3.55 4.91 0.62
CA PRO A 79 -2.39 5.63 0.11
C PRO A 79 -2.74 6.84 -0.76
N SER A 80 -3.94 6.84 -1.38
CA SER A 80 -4.44 7.95 -2.18
C SER A 80 -4.97 9.08 -1.30
N ASP A 81 -5.70 8.75 -0.25
CA ASP A 81 -6.37 9.71 0.61
C ASP A 81 -5.41 10.29 1.67
N TYR A 82 -4.49 9.47 2.18
CA TYR A 82 -3.59 9.82 3.27
C TYR A 82 -2.11 9.76 2.85
N PRO A 83 -1.49 10.89 2.47
CA PRO A 83 -0.08 10.94 2.08
C PRO A 83 0.88 10.41 3.14
N GLU A 84 0.54 10.65 4.41
CA GLU A 84 1.33 10.19 5.55
C GLU A 84 1.30 8.66 5.70
N PHE A 85 0.18 8.01 5.34
CA PHE A 85 0.09 6.56 5.33
C PHE A 85 0.93 5.96 4.19
N ALA A 86 0.87 6.57 3.02
CA ALA A 86 1.71 6.17 1.89
C ALA A 86 3.21 6.35 2.21
N ALA A 87 3.60 7.47 2.85
CA ALA A 87 4.97 7.70 3.31
C ALA A 87 5.44 6.62 4.28
N PHE A 88 4.60 6.30 5.27
CA PHE A 88 4.87 5.23 6.22
C PHE A 88 5.12 3.88 5.53
N LEU A 89 4.30 3.50 4.54
CA LEU A 89 4.49 2.24 3.82
C LEU A 89 5.82 2.21 3.04
N VAL A 90 6.19 3.34 2.44
CA VAL A 90 7.50 3.47 1.75
C VAL A 90 8.66 3.36 2.72
N GLU A 91 8.56 3.96 3.91
CA GLU A 91 9.56 3.81 4.98
C GLU A 91 9.72 2.35 5.42
N ARG A 92 8.64 1.57 5.37
CA ARG A 92 8.66 0.13 5.66
C ARG A 92 9.11 -0.73 4.49
N GLY A 93 9.38 -0.13 3.32
CA GLY A 93 9.93 -0.81 2.17
C GLY A 93 8.90 -1.50 1.28
N ILE A 94 7.63 -1.08 1.28
CA ILE A 94 6.61 -1.65 0.38
C ILE A 94 7.06 -1.61 -1.08
N ASP A 95 6.78 -2.65 -1.86
CA ASP A 95 7.24 -2.78 -3.24
C ASP A 95 6.39 -2.01 -4.25
N SER A 96 5.08 -1.89 -4.00
CA SER A 96 4.17 -1.19 -4.92
C SER A 96 3.00 -0.52 -4.18
N LEU A 97 2.56 0.60 -4.74
CA LEU A 97 1.40 1.36 -4.27
C LEU A 97 0.42 1.54 -5.43
N SER A 98 -0.84 1.15 -5.24
CA SER A 98 -1.93 1.56 -6.11
C SER A 98 -2.43 2.93 -5.67
N LEU A 99 -2.47 3.87 -6.59
CA LEU A 99 -2.94 5.23 -6.34
C LEU A 99 -4.00 5.61 -7.36
N ASN A 100 -4.97 6.42 -6.94
CA ASN A 100 -5.89 7.07 -7.86
C ASN A 100 -5.12 8.05 -8.77
N PRO A 101 -5.50 8.21 -10.06
CA PRO A 101 -4.78 9.06 -11.01
C PRO A 101 -4.52 10.47 -10.48
N ASP A 102 -5.55 11.12 -9.91
CA ASP A 102 -5.46 12.47 -9.37
C ASP A 102 -4.45 12.57 -8.21
N ALA A 103 -4.41 11.56 -7.35
CA ALA A 103 -3.47 11.48 -6.25
C ALA A 103 -2.03 11.26 -6.76
N SER A 104 -1.84 10.50 -7.84
CA SER A 104 -0.50 10.21 -8.38
C SER A 104 0.15 11.46 -8.97
N CYS A 105 -0.57 12.27 -9.75
CA CYS A 105 -0.06 13.51 -10.33
C CYS A 105 0.36 14.53 -9.28
N ALA A 106 -0.47 14.74 -8.25
CA ALA A 106 -0.18 15.68 -7.17
C ALA A 106 1.03 15.29 -6.30
N ARG A 107 1.37 13.99 -6.25
CA ARG A 107 2.36 13.42 -5.32
C ARG A 107 3.69 13.07 -5.94
N CYS A 108 3.78 12.88 -7.26
CA CYS A 108 5.05 12.54 -7.93
C CYS A 108 6.19 13.52 -7.58
N GLY A 109 5.91 14.82 -7.52
CA GLY A 109 6.89 15.84 -7.13
C GLY A 109 7.33 15.75 -5.66
N ARG A 110 6.44 15.38 -4.77
CA ARG A 110 6.72 15.22 -3.34
C ARG A 110 7.56 13.97 -3.05
N TRP A 111 7.30 12.88 -3.75
CA TRP A 111 8.03 11.63 -3.64
C TRP A 111 9.49 11.73 -4.11
N ARG A 112 9.75 12.51 -5.17
CA ARG A 112 11.12 12.79 -5.62
C ARG A 112 11.95 13.52 -4.56
N ARG A 113 11.34 14.44 -3.82
CA ARG A 113 12.01 15.21 -2.78
C ARG A 113 12.32 14.35 -1.55
N TRP A 114 11.47 13.38 -1.24
CA TRP A 114 11.65 12.49 -0.09
C TRP A 114 12.76 11.45 -0.29
N LYS A 115 12.98 10.95 -1.51
CA LYS A 115 14.09 10.06 -1.85
C LYS A 115 15.49 10.68 -1.69
N GLY A 116 15.62 11.98 -1.49
CA GLY A 116 16.87 12.68 -1.26
C GLY A 116 17.42 12.64 0.16
N GLY A 117 16.75 11.99 1.11
CA GLY A 117 17.21 11.81 2.50
C GLY A 117 17.83 10.43 2.71
N SER A 118 19.14 10.39 2.72
CA SER A 118 20.06 9.37 3.26
C SER A 118 19.52 7.96 3.53
N GLY A 119 19.87 7.02 2.67
CA GLY A 119 19.74 5.59 2.91
C GLY A 119 20.27 4.80 1.71
N SER A 120 21.40 4.14 1.88
CA SER A 120 22.01 3.24 0.90
C SER A 120 21.25 1.90 0.80
N GLY A 121 20.02 1.96 0.30
CA GLY A 121 19.23 0.77 -0.02
C GLY A 121 18.97 0.70 -1.52
N SER A 122 19.12 -0.47 -2.13
CA SER A 122 18.88 -0.71 -3.54
C SER A 122 17.53 -0.15 -3.98
N PHE A 123 17.55 0.69 -5.01
CA PHE A 123 16.36 1.32 -5.56
C PHE A 123 15.43 0.25 -6.15
N GLY A 124 14.36 -0.08 -5.44
CA GLY A 124 13.23 -0.80 -6.02
C GLY A 124 12.50 0.08 -7.03
N VAL A 125 12.17 -0.48 -8.19
CA VAL A 125 11.33 0.19 -9.18
C VAL A 125 9.91 0.24 -8.59
N TRP A 126 9.41 1.45 -8.32
CA TRP A 126 8.05 1.65 -7.84
C TRP A 126 7.06 1.53 -8.98
N HIS A 127 6.23 0.51 -8.95
CA HIS A 127 5.14 0.36 -9.88
C HIS A 127 3.92 1.12 -9.35
N VAL A 128 3.60 2.26 -9.95
CA VAL A 128 2.31 2.92 -9.75
C VAL A 128 1.32 2.20 -10.67
N LEU A 129 0.44 1.39 -10.11
CA LEU A 129 -0.64 0.76 -10.86
C LEU A 129 -1.78 1.78 -11.01
N VAL A 130 -1.95 2.28 -12.22
CA VAL A 130 -3.09 3.12 -12.59
C VAL A 130 -4.17 2.20 -13.15
N PRO A 131 -5.46 2.33 -12.76
CA PRO A 131 -6.54 1.53 -13.34
C PRO A 131 -6.59 1.65 -14.87
N LEU A 132 -6.98 0.57 -15.56
CA LEU A 132 -6.98 0.49 -17.02
C LEU A 132 -7.79 1.60 -17.73
N GLU A 133 -8.78 2.17 -17.06
CA GLU A 133 -9.59 3.28 -17.57
C GLU A 133 -8.79 4.58 -17.79
N SER A 134 -7.58 4.66 -17.25
CA SER A 134 -6.70 5.83 -17.35
C SER A 134 -5.51 5.60 -18.28
N LEU A 135 -5.59 4.66 -19.23
CA LEU A 135 -4.50 4.28 -20.12
C LEU A 135 -3.92 5.47 -20.93
N PHE A 136 -4.73 6.49 -21.19
CA PHE A 136 -4.28 7.73 -21.87
C PHE A 136 -3.29 8.55 -21.01
N MET A 137 -3.38 8.50 -19.70
CA MET A 137 -2.43 9.20 -18.80
C MET A 137 -1.12 8.44 -18.61
N TYR A 138 -1.12 7.13 -18.79
CA TYR A 138 0.10 6.31 -18.67
C TYR A 138 1.14 6.65 -19.76
N LEU A 139 0.70 6.97 -20.97
CA LEU A 139 1.56 7.40 -22.07
C LEU A 139 2.19 8.78 -21.81
N ALA A 140 1.52 9.68 -21.11
CA ALA A 140 2.05 11.00 -20.76
C ALA A 140 3.16 10.92 -19.69
N VAL A 141 3.08 9.97 -18.77
CA VAL A 141 4.12 9.76 -17.72
C VAL A 141 5.37 9.12 -18.32
N LEU A 142 5.24 8.20 -19.26
CA LEU A 142 6.39 7.60 -19.95
C LEU A 142 7.12 8.59 -20.88
N SER A 143 6.41 9.55 -21.47
CA SER A 143 7.01 10.60 -22.32
C SER A 143 7.86 11.61 -21.54
N LEU A 144 7.73 11.67 -20.22
CA LEU A 144 8.55 12.52 -19.33
C LEU A 144 9.84 11.83 -18.85
N TYR A 145 10.06 10.57 -19.24
CA TYR A 145 11.21 9.74 -18.85
C TYR A 145 12.10 9.31 -20.05
N ALA A 146 11.76 9.77 -21.25
CA ALA A 146 12.63 9.73 -22.42
C ALA A 146 13.36 11.08 -22.59
#